data_38745c4176026c210bb3b65cbd9b973f
#
_entry.id   38745c4176026c210bb3b65cbd9b973f
#
_cell.length_a   1.000
_cell.length_b   1.000
_cell.length_c   1.000
_cell.angle_alpha   90.00
_cell.angle_beta   90.00
_cell.angle_gamma   90.00
#
_symmetry.space_group_name_H-M   'P 1'
#
loop_
_entity.id
_entity.type
_entity.pdbx_description
1 polymer ?
#
loop_
_entity_poly.entity_id
_entity_poly.type
_entity_poly.pdbx_seq_one_letter_code
_entity_poly.pdbx_strand_id
1 'polypeptide(L)'
;MTSWYEENLLKGNVTKYQSMVLGKRISTDGMDLRIVGVQIEQYQNMKLLGEDIDSELNFSNHVSELCRKTSQQIGELRRLKNFLPAHAKLQLFKAAILPHLTYCGAAWHFCRASDRRKVERLALKRIVFNSKLDS
;
A
#
# COMPACT_ATOMS: atom_id res chain seq x y z
N MET A 1 15.20 -25.53 -6.26
CA MET A 1 15.24 -24.06 -6.09
C MET A 1 16.62 -23.52 -5.69
N THR A 2 17.39 -24.27 -4.94
CA THR A 2 18.75 -23.84 -4.51
C THR A 2 19.74 -23.64 -5.67
N SER A 3 19.67 -24.44 -6.74
CA SER A 3 20.57 -24.33 -7.88
C SER A 3 20.47 -22.97 -8.61
N TRP A 4 19.27 -22.44 -8.76
CA TRP A 4 19.07 -21.16 -9.41
C TRP A 4 19.73 -20.00 -8.64
N TYR A 5 19.66 -20.02 -7.31
CA TYR A 5 20.32 -19.01 -6.47
C TYR A 5 21.84 -19.09 -6.59
N GLU A 6 22.39 -20.31 -6.63
CA GLU A 6 23.82 -20.55 -6.77
C GLU A 6 24.34 -20.11 -8.15
N GLU A 7 23.61 -20.42 -9.21
CA GLU A 7 23.92 -19.99 -10.59
C GLU A 7 23.91 -18.46 -10.76
N ASN A 8 23.06 -17.76 -10.00
CA ASN A 8 22.95 -16.30 -10.05
C ASN A 8 23.74 -15.58 -8.94
N LEU A 9 24.62 -16.28 -8.22
CA LEU A 9 25.42 -15.73 -7.11
C LEU A 9 24.57 -15.05 -6.03
N LEU A 10 23.35 -15.52 -5.83
CA LEU A 10 22.41 -14.99 -4.84
C LEU A 10 22.37 -15.91 -3.61
N LYS A 11 22.32 -15.32 -2.43
CA LYS A 11 22.11 -16.06 -1.18
C LYS A 11 20.75 -15.78 -0.61
N GLY A 12 19.91 -16.81 -0.56
CA GLY A 12 18.61 -16.71 0.09
C GLY A 12 18.75 -16.46 1.59
N ASN A 13 18.06 -15.45 2.11
CA ASN A 13 18.03 -15.20 3.55
C ASN A 13 16.80 -15.88 4.16
N VAL A 14 17.03 -17.02 4.79
CA VAL A 14 15.97 -17.88 5.38
C VAL A 14 15.15 -17.13 6.44
N THR A 15 15.76 -16.18 7.17
CA THR A 15 15.08 -15.41 8.21
C THR A 15 14.04 -14.41 7.66
N LYS A 16 14.08 -14.15 6.35
CA LYS A 16 13.16 -13.24 5.67
C LYS A 16 12.04 -13.96 4.91
N TYR A 17 12.04 -15.29 4.91
CA TYR A 17 10.95 -16.02 4.29
C TYR A 17 9.68 -15.91 5.11
N GLN A 18 8.61 -15.57 4.42
CA GLN A 18 7.27 -15.46 4.97
C GLN A 18 6.32 -16.22 4.08
N SER A 19 5.30 -16.83 4.65
CA SER A 19 4.27 -17.53 3.89
C SER A 19 2.89 -16.98 4.22
N MET A 20 2.01 -17.00 3.24
CA MET A 20 0.61 -16.65 3.39
C MET A 20 -0.23 -17.56 2.50
N VAL A 21 -1.33 -18.04 3.03
CA VAL A 21 -2.34 -18.73 2.26
C VAL A 21 -3.41 -17.74 1.84
N LEU A 22 -3.65 -17.63 0.53
CA LEU A 22 -4.64 -16.72 -0.03
C LEU A 22 -5.94 -17.45 -0.27
N GLY A 23 -7.07 -16.86 0.12
CA GLY A 23 -8.41 -17.35 -0.14
C GLY A 23 -9.29 -17.40 1.10
N LYS A 24 -10.61 -17.47 0.86
CA LYS A 24 -11.60 -17.60 1.93
C LYS A 24 -11.62 -19.04 2.47
N ARG A 25 -11.49 -19.20 3.79
CA ARG A 25 -11.77 -20.44 4.53
C ARG A 25 -10.87 -21.65 4.16
N ILE A 26 -9.62 -21.42 3.91
CA ILE A 26 -8.68 -22.54 3.93
C ILE A 26 -8.23 -22.68 5.39
N SER A 27 -8.67 -23.78 6.01
CA SER A 27 -8.09 -24.20 7.29
C SER A 27 -6.60 -24.48 7.04
N THR A 28 -5.75 -23.69 7.64
CA THR A 28 -4.29 -23.86 7.54
C THR A 28 -3.76 -24.78 8.63
N ASP A 29 -4.66 -25.40 9.41
CA ASP A 29 -4.31 -26.38 10.42
C ASP A 29 -3.55 -27.56 9.80
N GLY A 30 -2.27 -27.65 10.11
CA GLY A 30 -1.41 -28.76 9.68
C GLY A 30 -0.56 -28.52 8.42
N MET A 31 -0.57 -27.33 7.82
CA MET A 31 0.36 -27.02 6.72
C MET A 31 1.74 -26.68 7.25
N ASP A 32 2.64 -27.67 7.28
CA ASP A 32 4.07 -27.49 7.66
C ASP A 32 4.88 -27.14 6.42
N LEU A 33 5.10 -25.86 6.19
CA LEU A 33 5.95 -25.38 5.11
C LEU A 33 7.40 -25.24 5.59
N ARG A 34 8.31 -25.98 4.96
CA ARG A 34 9.75 -25.91 5.27
C ARG A 34 10.56 -25.53 4.05
N ILE A 35 11.51 -24.63 4.23
CA ILE A 35 12.50 -24.27 3.20
C ILE A 35 13.89 -24.47 3.81
N VAL A 36 14.71 -25.30 3.17
CA VAL A 36 16.06 -25.67 3.64
C VAL A 36 16.04 -26.18 5.10
N GLY A 37 15.01 -26.97 5.45
CA GLY A 37 14.86 -27.54 6.80
C GLY A 37 14.34 -26.59 7.87
N VAL A 38 14.15 -25.30 7.55
CA VAL A 38 13.62 -24.29 8.45
C VAL A 38 12.11 -24.17 8.23
N GLN A 39 11.34 -24.24 9.31
CA GLN A 39 9.91 -24.04 9.28
C GLN A 39 9.59 -22.57 9.01
N ILE A 40 8.69 -22.31 8.07
CA ILE A 40 8.28 -20.96 7.69
C ILE A 40 6.96 -20.63 8.35
N GLU A 41 6.96 -19.55 9.11
CA GLU A 41 5.75 -19.06 9.77
C GLU A 41 4.71 -18.57 8.75
N GLN A 42 3.45 -18.86 9.03
CA GLN A 42 2.32 -18.37 8.23
C GLN A 42 1.74 -17.11 8.83
N TYR A 43 1.49 -16.13 7.96
CA TYR A 43 0.92 -14.85 8.34
C TYR A 43 -0.43 -14.64 7.66
N GLN A 44 -1.37 -14.03 8.35
CA GLN A 44 -2.65 -13.58 7.77
C GLN A 44 -2.53 -12.21 7.11
N ASN A 45 -1.54 -11.44 7.52
CA ASN A 45 -1.21 -10.14 6.95
C ASN A 45 0.31 -10.08 6.76
N MET A 46 0.75 -9.62 5.61
CA MET A 46 2.17 -9.42 5.34
C MET A 46 2.39 -8.16 4.52
N LYS A 47 3.61 -7.63 4.62
CA LYS A 47 4.03 -6.49 3.82
C LYS A 47 4.87 -6.96 2.64
N LEU A 48 4.39 -6.71 1.42
CA LEU A 48 5.10 -7.04 0.19
C LEU A 48 5.29 -5.78 -0.65
N LEU A 49 6.54 -5.43 -0.95
CA LEU A 49 6.91 -4.26 -1.77
C LEU A 49 6.26 -2.94 -1.30
N GLY A 50 6.05 -2.79 0.01
CA GLY A 50 5.44 -1.62 0.60
C GLY A 50 3.92 -1.68 0.78
N GLU A 51 3.26 -2.69 0.19
CA GLU A 51 1.82 -2.92 0.28
C GLU A 51 1.48 -3.89 1.41
N ASP A 52 0.44 -3.57 2.19
CA ASP A 52 -0.09 -4.46 3.21
C ASP A 52 -1.14 -5.37 2.55
N ILE A 53 -0.81 -6.66 2.45
CA ILE A 53 -1.63 -7.71 1.85
C ILE A 53 -2.26 -8.52 2.96
N ASP A 54 -3.57 -8.72 2.92
CA ASP A 54 -4.29 -9.65 3.78
C ASP A 54 -4.65 -10.94 3.03
N SER A 55 -4.85 -12.04 3.77
CA SER A 55 -5.12 -13.37 3.22
C SER A 55 -6.40 -13.43 2.36
N GLU A 56 -7.34 -12.51 2.56
CA GLU A 56 -8.57 -12.40 1.77
C GLU A 56 -8.44 -11.45 0.56
N LEU A 57 -7.29 -10.80 0.39
CA LEU A 57 -7.02 -9.80 -0.66
C LEU A 57 -8.01 -8.61 -0.63
N ASN A 58 -8.49 -8.23 0.54
CA ASN A 58 -9.40 -7.10 0.70
C ASN A 58 -8.68 -5.74 0.68
N PHE A 59 -7.40 -5.70 1.03
CA PHE A 59 -6.57 -4.49 1.12
C PHE A 59 -7.12 -3.41 2.06
N SER A 60 -8.03 -3.75 2.99
CA SER A 60 -8.70 -2.76 3.85
C SER A 60 -7.72 -2.04 4.78
N ASN A 61 -6.73 -2.75 5.33
CA ASN A 61 -5.69 -2.17 6.18
C ASN A 61 -4.80 -1.24 5.37
N HIS A 62 -4.38 -1.69 4.17
CA HIS A 62 -3.58 -0.88 3.25
C HIS A 62 -4.29 0.42 2.88
N VAL A 63 -5.54 0.35 2.42
CA VAL A 63 -6.33 1.53 2.05
C VAL A 63 -6.54 2.47 3.24
N SER A 64 -6.77 1.95 4.44
CA SER A 64 -6.93 2.77 5.65
C SER A 64 -5.66 3.54 5.98
N GLU A 65 -4.50 2.89 5.90
CA GLU A 65 -3.20 3.52 6.14
C GLU A 65 -2.85 4.53 5.03
N LEU A 66 -3.12 4.20 3.77
CA LEU A 66 -3.00 5.12 2.64
C LEU A 66 -3.83 6.38 2.85
N CYS A 67 -5.09 6.23 3.22
CA CYS A 67 -5.99 7.34 3.51
C CYS A 67 -5.49 8.20 4.67
N ARG A 68 -4.97 7.58 5.73
CA ARG A 68 -4.41 8.28 6.89
C ARG A 68 -3.22 9.13 6.50
N LYS A 69 -2.21 8.55 5.83
CA LYS A 69 -1.00 9.24 5.36
C LYS A 69 -1.33 10.37 4.40
N THR A 70 -2.17 10.10 3.40
CA THR A 70 -2.59 11.11 2.41
C THR A 70 -3.34 12.26 3.07
N SER A 71 -4.22 11.98 4.03
CA SER A 71 -4.95 13.04 4.77
C SER A 71 -4.02 13.91 5.59
N GLN A 72 -3.00 13.33 6.20
CA GLN A 72 -1.96 14.06 6.93
C GLN A 72 -1.18 15.00 6.00
N GLN A 73 -0.68 14.50 4.87
CA GLN A 73 0.05 15.29 3.87
C GLN A 73 -0.79 16.42 3.28
N ILE A 74 -2.07 16.17 3.00
CA ILE A 74 -3.02 17.23 2.59
C ILE A 74 -3.17 18.28 3.70
N GLY A 75 -3.23 17.87 4.95
CA GLY A 75 -3.28 18.78 6.11
C GLY A 75 -2.05 19.66 6.21
N GLU A 76 -0.87 19.10 6.00
CA GLU A 76 0.41 19.82 5.98
C GLU A 76 0.44 20.86 4.83
N LEU A 77 0.06 20.43 3.63
CA LEU A 77 -0.02 21.34 2.48
C LEU A 77 -1.02 22.49 2.71
N ARG A 78 -2.14 22.23 3.40
CA ARG A 78 -3.10 23.27 3.78
C ARG A 78 -2.53 24.31 4.73
N ARG A 79 -1.63 23.94 5.64
CA ARG A 79 -0.95 24.92 6.54
C ARG A 79 -0.08 25.88 5.75
N LEU A 80 0.48 25.43 4.63
CA LEU A 80 1.32 26.25 3.75
C LEU A 80 0.52 27.11 2.76
N LYS A 81 -0.82 27.11 2.83
CA LYS A 81 -1.67 27.79 1.84
C LYS A 81 -1.38 29.28 1.65
N ASN A 82 -0.97 29.98 2.71
CA ASN A 82 -0.70 31.40 2.68
C ASN A 82 0.75 31.75 2.29
N PHE A 83 1.65 30.77 2.30
CA PHE A 83 3.08 30.96 2.04
C PHE A 83 3.50 30.57 0.62
N LEU A 84 2.67 29.78 -0.06
CA LEU A 84 2.99 29.23 -1.38
C LEU A 84 2.00 29.70 -2.44
N PRO A 85 2.48 30.06 -3.63
CA PRO A 85 1.60 30.34 -4.76
C PRO A 85 0.88 29.07 -5.23
N ALA A 86 -0.24 29.23 -5.96
CA ALA A 86 -1.10 28.13 -6.38
C ALA A 86 -0.35 27.04 -7.19
N HIS A 87 0.51 27.47 -8.12
CA HIS A 87 1.30 26.55 -8.94
C HIS A 87 2.25 25.68 -8.11
N ALA A 88 2.92 26.26 -7.09
CA ALA A 88 3.81 25.50 -6.21
C ALA A 88 3.05 24.46 -5.37
N LYS A 89 1.87 24.80 -4.88
CA LYS A 89 0.99 23.85 -4.16
C LYS A 89 0.60 22.69 -5.06
N LEU A 90 0.24 22.97 -6.32
CA LEU A 90 -0.10 21.94 -7.29
C LEU A 90 1.08 21.03 -7.60
N GLN A 91 2.29 21.58 -7.75
CA GLN A 91 3.50 20.81 -7.96
C GLN A 91 3.81 19.92 -6.75
N LEU A 92 3.74 20.45 -5.52
CA LEU A 92 3.92 19.67 -4.30
C LEU A 92 2.88 18.56 -4.17
N PHE A 93 1.64 18.83 -4.50
CA PHE A 93 0.60 17.81 -4.50
C PHE A 93 0.92 16.69 -5.50
N LYS A 94 1.30 17.04 -6.72
CA LYS A 94 1.66 16.06 -7.77
C LYS A 94 2.91 15.26 -7.42
N ALA A 95 3.89 15.87 -6.77
CA ALA A 95 5.14 15.22 -6.43
C ALA A 95 5.06 14.36 -5.15
N ALA A 96 4.36 14.83 -4.13
CA ALA A 96 4.37 14.19 -2.81
C ALA A 96 3.11 13.36 -2.51
N ILE A 97 1.94 13.74 -3.02
CA ILE A 97 0.67 13.11 -2.63
C ILE A 97 0.15 12.17 -3.72
N LEU A 98 0.14 12.62 -4.97
CA LEU A 98 -0.40 11.83 -6.07
C LEU A 98 0.29 10.47 -6.26
N PRO A 99 1.62 10.34 -6.13
CA PRO A 99 2.28 9.04 -6.27
C PRO A 99 1.80 8.01 -5.24
N HIS A 100 1.50 8.42 -4.02
CA HIS A 100 0.95 7.51 -3.01
C HIS A 100 -0.43 6.97 -3.38
N LEU A 101 -1.27 7.80 -4.02
CA LEU A 101 -2.60 7.40 -4.47
C LEU A 101 -2.58 6.56 -5.75
N THR A 102 -1.53 6.63 -6.54
CA THR A 102 -1.41 5.89 -7.81
C THR A 102 -0.51 4.67 -7.70
N TYR A 103 0.34 4.61 -6.67
CA TYR A 103 1.22 3.47 -6.45
C TYR A 103 0.40 2.20 -6.22
N CYS A 104 0.74 1.14 -6.93
CA CYS A 104 0.05 -0.15 -6.91
C CYS A 104 -1.49 -0.07 -7.07
N GLY A 105 -2.01 0.99 -7.71
CA GLY A 105 -3.44 1.20 -7.90
C GLY A 105 -4.16 0.00 -8.51
N ALA A 106 -3.48 -0.77 -9.36
CA ALA A 106 -4.03 -2.01 -9.91
C ALA A 106 -4.28 -3.08 -8.84
N ALA A 107 -3.44 -3.18 -7.82
CA ALA A 107 -3.59 -4.18 -6.77
C ALA A 107 -4.81 -3.89 -5.87
N TRP A 108 -4.94 -2.66 -5.38
CA TRP A 108 -6.06 -2.29 -4.51
C TRP A 108 -7.33 -1.84 -5.26
N HIS A 109 -7.28 -1.79 -6.60
CA HIS A 109 -8.48 -1.51 -7.40
C HIS A 109 -9.61 -2.50 -7.12
N PHE A 110 -9.28 -3.73 -6.78
CA PHE A 110 -10.22 -4.80 -6.43
C PHE A 110 -10.65 -4.77 -4.95
N CYS A 111 -10.21 -3.78 -4.16
CA CYS A 111 -10.64 -3.63 -2.78
C CYS A 111 -12.16 -3.42 -2.66
N ARG A 112 -12.66 -3.52 -1.44
CA ARG A 112 -14.10 -3.31 -1.16
C ARG A 112 -14.57 -1.93 -1.64
N ALA A 113 -15.78 -1.85 -2.17
CA ALA A 113 -16.38 -0.60 -2.67
C ALA A 113 -16.39 0.53 -1.63
N SER A 114 -16.54 0.19 -0.32
CA SER A 114 -16.44 1.14 0.78
C SER A 114 -15.07 1.80 0.88
N ASP A 115 -14.02 1.02 0.67
CA ASP A 115 -12.63 1.48 0.78
C ASP A 115 -12.23 2.30 -0.45
N ARG A 116 -12.66 1.88 -1.64
CA ARG A 116 -12.50 2.68 -2.86
C ARG A 116 -13.15 4.06 -2.72
N ARG A 117 -14.36 4.14 -2.17
CA ARG A 117 -15.03 5.43 -1.90
C ARG A 117 -14.24 6.34 -0.95
N LYS A 118 -13.48 5.79 0.01
CA LYS A 118 -12.63 6.58 0.89
C LYS A 118 -11.51 7.26 0.10
N VAL A 119 -10.84 6.52 -0.79
CA VAL A 119 -9.78 7.04 -1.66
C VAL A 119 -10.33 8.10 -2.62
N GLU A 120 -11.46 7.82 -3.27
CA GLU A 120 -12.14 8.76 -4.18
C GLU A 120 -12.50 10.07 -3.47
N ARG A 121 -13.02 10.01 -2.24
CA ARG A 121 -13.32 11.22 -1.44
C ARG A 121 -12.06 12.04 -1.13
N LEU A 122 -10.92 11.40 -0.92
CA LEU A 122 -9.66 12.12 -0.72
C LEU A 122 -9.18 12.77 -2.01
N ALA A 123 -9.31 12.09 -3.15
CA ALA A 123 -9.00 12.64 -4.45
C ALA A 123 -9.92 13.85 -4.80
N LEU A 124 -11.21 13.77 -4.46
CA LEU A 124 -12.18 14.86 -4.66
C LEU A 124 -11.90 16.07 -3.74
N LYS A 125 -11.45 15.88 -2.50
CA LYS A 125 -11.03 16.99 -1.63
C LYS A 125 -9.94 17.85 -2.26
N ARG A 126 -9.16 17.28 -3.18
CA ARG A 126 -8.17 17.98 -4.00
C ARG A 126 -8.82 18.97 -4.96
N ILE A 127 -9.91 18.57 -5.66
CA ILE A 127 -10.59 19.40 -6.68
C ILE A 127 -11.16 20.64 -5.98
N VAL A 128 -11.80 20.45 -4.83
CA VAL A 128 -12.35 21.55 -4.02
C VAL A 128 -11.24 22.46 -3.46
N PHE A 129 -10.07 21.90 -3.16
CA PHE A 129 -8.92 22.70 -2.70
C PHE A 129 -8.32 23.55 -3.82
N ASN A 130 -8.30 23.04 -5.07
CA ASN A 130 -7.81 23.78 -6.23
C ASN A 130 -8.81 24.85 -6.69
N SER A 131 -10.13 24.57 -6.69
CA SER A 131 -11.14 25.55 -7.12
C SER A 131 -11.27 26.77 -6.20
N LYS A 132 -10.83 26.65 -4.94
CA LYS A 132 -10.75 27.80 -3.99
C LYS A 132 -9.42 28.56 -4.07
N LEU A 133 -8.54 28.24 -5.00
CA LEU A 133 -7.25 28.91 -5.21
C LEU A 133 -7.32 29.92 -6.36
N ASP A 134 -8.37 29.86 -7.20
CA ASP A 134 -8.58 30.76 -8.33
C ASP A 134 -9.57 31.90 -7.99
N SER A 135 -9.95 32.04 -6.73
CA SER A 135 -10.70 33.16 -6.17
C SER A 135 -9.86 33.84 -5.09
#